data_3499a15616bf2380eff9d0175fb4443a
#
_entry.id   3499a15616bf2380eff9d0175fb4443a
#
_cell.length_a   1.000
_cell.length_b   1.000
_cell.length_c   1.000
_cell.angle_alpha   90.00
_cell.angle_beta   90.00
_cell.angle_gamma   90.00
#
_symmetry.space_group_name_H-M   'P 1'
#
loop_
_entity.id
_entity.type
_entity.pdbx_description
1 polymer ?
#
loop_
_entity_poly.entity_id
_entity_poly.type
_entity_poly.pdbx_seq_one_letter_code
_entity_poly.pdbx_strand_id
1 'polypeptide(L)'
;MKLNTLILEDNADDRFLLERALQKAGIAFDSTWVDCRQDFVRALESGRPDVILADCQLPDIDGAGALEIAMRMHPGAPVVMVTGGLSDEEAVKLLQAGAQDYVLKDRLARLGPAVVAAIERANAQARALEDAARLKGAFFSCIQAITRTMELRDPYTAGHQARVGVIASAIARELALEPERIEGVRVGAHMHDIGKISVPSEILTRPGKLTAAEYAIIKSHPEIGHDIVKDVDFPWPVARMIKEHHERVDGKGYPDGLAGDAILLEARVIAVADVYEAMTAHRPYRAALPIEVALDYLRNNRGTHFDPQPVDAMLELVRRCEV
;
A
#
# COMPACT_ATOMS: atom_id res chain seq x y z
N MET A 1 4.51 -6.53 -33.15
CA MET A 1 3.32 -5.94 -32.54
C MET A 1 3.04 -4.63 -33.26
N LYS A 2 1.79 -4.33 -33.63
CA LYS A 2 1.41 -3.10 -34.30
C LYS A 2 0.98 -2.11 -33.23
N LEU A 3 1.56 -0.90 -33.20
CA LEU A 3 1.29 0.10 -32.17
C LEU A 3 -0.01 0.84 -32.46
N ASN A 4 -0.84 1.06 -31.46
CA ASN A 4 -1.97 1.96 -31.53
C ASN A 4 -1.49 3.38 -31.21
N THR A 5 -1.36 4.23 -32.23
CA THR A 5 -0.78 5.58 -32.12
C THR A 5 -1.89 6.62 -32.24
N LEU A 6 -2.04 7.44 -31.21
CA LEU A 6 -2.94 8.61 -31.27
C LEU A 6 -2.12 9.85 -31.68
N ILE A 7 -2.52 10.51 -32.74
CA ILE A 7 -1.87 11.71 -33.27
C ILE A 7 -2.81 12.90 -33.12
N LEU A 8 -2.40 13.88 -32.31
CA LEU A 8 -3.08 15.17 -32.16
C LEU A 8 -2.29 16.22 -32.95
N GLU A 9 -2.84 16.61 -34.11
CA GLU A 9 -2.20 17.50 -35.06
C GLU A 9 -3.27 18.14 -35.94
N ASP A 10 -3.32 19.46 -36.08
CA ASP A 10 -4.33 20.15 -36.89
C ASP A 10 -3.96 20.27 -38.38
N ASN A 11 -2.68 20.07 -38.71
CA ASN A 11 -2.18 20.14 -40.09
C ASN A 11 -2.06 18.73 -40.69
N ALA A 12 -2.83 18.47 -41.78
CA ALA A 12 -2.82 17.19 -42.45
C ALA A 12 -1.48 16.83 -43.13
N ASP A 13 -0.69 17.83 -43.57
CA ASP A 13 0.63 17.62 -44.15
C ASP A 13 1.63 17.19 -43.08
N ASP A 14 1.60 17.84 -41.92
CA ASP A 14 2.45 17.48 -40.77
C ASP A 14 2.10 16.08 -40.27
N ARG A 15 0.82 15.75 -40.13
CA ARG A 15 0.38 14.38 -39.85
C ARG A 15 1.01 13.37 -40.81
N PHE A 16 0.91 13.61 -42.12
CA PHE A 16 1.49 12.71 -43.13
C PHE A 16 3.00 12.55 -42.96
N LEU A 17 3.70 13.63 -42.61
CA LEU A 17 5.14 13.59 -42.33
C LEU A 17 5.46 12.76 -41.10
N LEU A 18 4.67 12.85 -40.03
CA LEU A 18 4.81 12.02 -38.83
C LEU A 18 4.63 10.52 -39.14
N GLU A 19 3.53 10.16 -39.81
CA GLU A 19 3.26 8.77 -40.20
C GLU A 19 4.39 8.22 -41.10
N ARG A 20 4.86 9.02 -42.07
CA ARG A 20 6.01 8.63 -42.92
C ARG A 20 7.31 8.48 -42.14
N ALA A 21 7.55 9.29 -41.11
CA ALA A 21 8.73 9.17 -40.28
C ALA A 21 8.69 7.86 -39.45
N LEU A 22 7.54 7.50 -38.90
CA LEU A 22 7.35 6.22 -38.20
C LEU A 22 7.55 5.02 -39.13
N GLN A 23 6.98 5.07 -40.35
CA GLN A 23 7.16 4.03 -41.37
C GLN A 23 8.63 3.85 -41.76
N LYS A 24 9.35 4.95 -41.99
CA LYS A 24 10.79 4.93 -42.29
C LYS A 24 11.64 4.34 -41.18
N ALA A 25 11.19 4.52 -39.92
CA ALA A 25 11.84 3.91 -38.74
C ALA A 25 11.48 2.41 -38.58
N GLY A 26 10.69 1.83 -39.47
CA GLY A 26 10.30 0.43 -39.41
C GLY A 26 9.26 0.10 -38.34
N ILE A 27 8.57 1.12 -37.81
CA ILE A 27 7.53 0.95 -36.78
C ILE A 27 6.22 0.57 -37.48
N ALA A 28 5.66 -0.58 -37.11
CA ALA A 28 4.31 -0.97 -37.54
C ALA A 28 3.28 -0.35 -36.58
N PHE A 29 2.36 0.45 -37.09
CA PHE A 29 1.34 1.13 -36.28
C PHE A 29 -0.02 1.21 -36.98
N ASP A 30 -1.07 1.40 -36.18
CA ASP A 30 -2.37 1.96 -36.56
C ASP A 30 -2.46 3.35 -35.97
N SER A 31 -2.81 4.36 -36.78
CA SER A 31 -2.97 5.73 -36.30
C SER A 31 -4.43 6.12 -36.19
N THR A 32 -4.79 6.70 -35.06
CA THR A 32 -5.99 7.51 -34.90
C THR A 32 -5.55 8.96 -34.93
N TRP A 33 -6.08 9.74 -35.88
CA TRP A 33 -5.76 11.14 -36.02
C TRP A 33 -6.92 12.01 -35.56
N VAL A 34 -6.60 13.05 -34.80
CA VAL A 34 -7.51 14.06 -34.30
C VAL A 34 -6.88 15.44 -34.43
N ASP A 35 -7.67 16.47 -34.69
CA ASP A 35 -7.22 17.82 -35.00
C ASP A 35 -7.69 18.87 -33.99
N CYS A 36 -8.46 18.45 -32.97
CA CYS A 36 -8.99 19.34 -31.96
C CYS A 36 -9.10 18.67 -30.59
N ARG A 37 -9.23 19.49 -29.55
CA ARG A 37 -9.38 19.04 -28.16
C ARG A 37 -10.54 18.08 -27.95
N GLN A 38 -11.70 18.34 -28.57
CA GLN A 38 -12.90 17.52 -28.36
C GLN A 38 -12.70 16.11 -28.88
N ASP A 39 -12.16 15.96 -30.08
CA ASP A 39 -11.92 14.67 -30.69
C ASP A 39 -10.74 13.94 -30.04
N PHE A 40 -9.76 14.67 -29.50
CA PHE A 40 -8.70 14.11 -28.69
C PHE A 40 -9.25 13.43 -27.42
N VAL A 41 -10.13 14.11 -26.67
CA VAL A 41 -10.78 13.53 -25.49
C VAL A 41 -11.61 12.30 -25.86
N ARG A 42 -12.41 12.37 -26.94
CA ARG A 42 -13.20 11.22 -27.42
C ARG A 42 -12.34 10.03 -27.83
N ALA A 43 -11.21 10.28 -28.49
CA ALA A 43 -10.29 9.22 -28.87
C ALA A 43 -9.69 8.53 -27.64
N LEU A 44 -9.34 9.30 -26.60
CA LEU A 44 -8.87 8.75 -25.32
C LEU A 44 -9.98 7.99 -24.58
N GLU A 45 -11.23 8.43 -24.64
CA GLU A 45 -12.38 7.70 -24.05
C GLU A 45 -12.67 6.36 -24.76
N SER A 46 -12.45 6.32 -26.07
CA SER A 46 -12.80 5.16 -26.92
C SER A 46 -11.72 4.08 -26.99
N GLY A 47 -10.47 4.39 -26.62
CA GLY A 47 -9.37 3.45 -26.71
C GLY A 47 -8.15 3.83 -25.89
N ARG A 48 -7.27 2.87 -25.68
CA ARG A 48 -5.99 3.09 -25.00
C ARG A 48 -4.87 3.10 -26.04
N PRO A 49 -4.24 4.26 -26.32
CA PRO A 49 -3.09 4.33 -27.21
C PRO A 49 -1.84 3.75 -26.56
N ASP A 50 -0.99 3.12 -27.39
CA ASP A 50 0.35 2.69 -26.96
C ASP A 50 1.33 3.86 -26.90
N VAL A 51 1.06 4.91 -27.70
CA VAL A 51 1.81 6.18 -27.72
C VAL A 51 0.93 7.32 -28.22
N ILE A 52 1.13 8.49 -27.68
CA ILE A 52 0.48 9.74 -28.09
C ILE A 52 1.55 10.66 -28.71
N LEU A 53 1.30 11.12 -29.93
CA LEU A 53 2.06 12.19 -30.58
C LEU A 53 1.20 13.44 -30.55
N ALA A 54 1.65 14.50 -29.89
CA ALA A 54 0.86 15.71 -29.76
C ALA A 54 1.65 16.93 -30.23
N ASP A 55 1.06 17.74 -31.10
CA ASP A 55 1.59 19.06 -31.40
C ASP A 55 1.47 19.97 -30.16
N CYS A 56 2.42 20.86 -30.03
CA CYS A 56 2.43 21.86 -28.96
C CYS A 56 1.54 23.06 -29.28
N GLN A 57 1.17 23.28 -30.53
CA GLN A 57 0.49 24.48 -30.99
C GLN A 57 -0.75 24.12 -31.83
N LEU A 58 -1.89 23.97 -31.16
CA LEU A 58 -3.19 23.80 -31.80
C LEU A 58 -4.10 25.00 -31.48
N PRO A 59 -5.10 25.30 -32.30
CA PRO A 59 -5.97 26.46 -32.11
C PRO A 59 -6.79 26.46 -30.81
N ASP A 60 -7.15 25.28 -30.28
CA ASP A 60 -8.08 25.10 -29.14
C ASP A 60 -7.46 24.42 -27.92
N ILE A 61 -6.21 23.97 -28.02
CA ILE A 61 -5.47 23.35 -26.93
C ILE A 61 -3.95 23.54 -27.16
N ASP A 62 -3.22 23.92 -26.12
CA ASP A 62 -1.76 23.94 -26.12
C ASP A 62 -1.15 22.59 -25.72
N GLY A 63 0.16 22.44 -25.94
CA GLY A 63 0.87 21.20 -25.64
C GLY A 63 0.79 20.80 -24.16
N ALA A 64 0.77 21.76 -23.25
CA ALA A 64 0.66 21.49 -21.81
C ALA A 64 -0.72 20.96 -21.45
N GLY A 65 -1.79 21.55 -22.01
CA GLY A 65 -3.16 21.08 -21.83
C GLY A 65 -3.40 19.71 -22.45
N ALA A 66 -2.83 19.42 -23.62
CA ALA A 66 -2.90 18.10 -24.23
C ALA A 66 -2.19 17.05 -23.36
N LEU A 67 -1.03 17.35 -22.83
CA LEU A 67 -0.28 16.49 -21.92
C LEU A 67 -1.05 16.23 -20.63
N GLU A 68 -1.63 17.25 -20.00
CA GLU A 68 -2.44 17.11 -18.80
C GLU A 68 -3.64 16.17 -19.00
N ILE A 69 -4.37 16.34 -20.10
CA ILE A 69 -5.50 15.48 -20.45
C ILE A 69 -5.04 14.04 -20.67
N ALA A 70 -3.98 13.84 -21.46
CA ALA A 70 -3.43 12.51 -21.73
C ALA A 70 -3.01 11.79 -20.44
N MET A 71 -2.27 12.44 -19.57
CA MET A 71 -1.78 11.87 -18.29
C MET A 71 -2.92 11.58 -17.32
N ARG A 72 -3.97 12.40 -17.29
CA ARG A 72 -5.13 12.17 -16.43
C ARG A 72 -5.95 10.98 -16.90
N MET A 73 -6.17 10.84 -18.21
CA MET A 73 -7.02 9.78 -18.77
C MET A 73 -6.26 8.46 -18.97
N HIS A 74 -4.99 8.53 -19.35
CA HIS A 74 -4.12 7.37 -19.58
C HIS A 74 -2.72 7.58 -19.01
N PRO A 75 -2.53 7.55 -17.69
CA PRO A 75 -1.26 7.85 -17.03
C PRO A 75 -0.10 6.93 -17.43
N GLY A 76 -0.39 5.80 -18.07
CA GLY A 76 0.62 4.86 -18.56
C GLY A 76 0.95 4.98 -20.05
N ALA A 77 0.23 5.81 -20.82
CA ALA A 77 0.51 6.03 -22.23
C ALA A 77 1.59 7.11 -22.40
N PRO A 78 2.74 6.80 -23.04
CA PRO A 78 3.79 7.79 -23.25
C PRO A 78 3.35 8.87 -24.24
N VAL A 79 3.66 10.13 -23.91
CA VAL A 79 3.39 11.29 -24.77
C VAL A 79 4.71 11.81 -25.32
N VAL A 80 4.83 11.87 -26.64
CA VAL A 80 5.94 12.51 -27.35
C VAL A 80 5.40 13.78 -27.99
N MET A 81 5.94 14.91 -27.57
CA MET A 81 5.54 16.20 -28.11
C MET A 81 6.22 16.43 -29.47
N VAL A 82 5.46 16.92 -30.43
CA VAL A 82 5.99 17.28 -31.77
C VAL A 82 5.72 18.74 -32.02
N THR A 83 6.72 19.50 -32.46
CA THR A 83 6.55 20.95 -32.55
C THR A 83 7.41 21.56 -33.66
N GLY A 84 6.93 22.66 -34.27
CA GLY A 84 7.68 23.46 -35.23
C GLY A 84 8.78 24.35 -34.63
N GLY A 85 8.72 24.61 -33.32
CA GLY A 85 9.71 25.36 -32.56
C GLY A 85 9.31 25.43 -31.08
N LEU A 86 10.27 25.18 -30.20
CA LEU A 86 10.18 25.36 -28.75
C LEU A 86 11.43 26.08 -28.26
N SER A 87 11.26 26.96 -27.31
CA SER A 87 12.39 27.42 -26.51
C SER A 87 12.87 26.30 -25.58
N ASP A 88 14.15 26.35 -25.17
CA ASP A 88 14.71 25.39 -24.24
C ASP A 88 13.91 25.34 -22.91
N GLU A 89 13.40 26.51 -22.48
CA GLU A 89 12.58 26.61 -21.25
C GLU A 89 11.23 25.88 -21.38
N GLU A 90 10.56 25.99 -22.52
CA GLU A 90 9.28 25.31 -22.78
C GLU A 90 9.47 23.79 -22.90
N ALA A 91 10.54 23.36 -23.56
CA ALA A 91 10.90 21.95 -23.66
C ALA A 91 11.12 21.33 -22.26
N VAL A 92 11.87 22.02 -21.39
CA VAL A 92 12.11 21.58 -20.01
C VAL A 92 10.81 21.50 -19.22
N LYS A 93 9.90 22.49 -19.35
CA LYS A 93 8.60 22.48 -18.67
C LYS A 93 7.73 21.28 -19.09
N LEU A 94 7.68 20.98 -20.38
CA LEU A 94 6.91 19.84 -20.89
C LEU A 94 7.47 18.50 -20.38
N LEU A 95 8.79 18.32 -20.35
CA LEU A 95 9.42 17.13 -19.81
C LEU A 95 9.17 17.00 -18.30
N GLN A 96 9.26 18.10 -17.54
CA GLN A 96 8.95 18.11 -16.10
C GLN A 96 7.46 17.85 -15.83
N ALA A 97 6.57 18.26 -16.75
CA ALA A 97 5.14 18.00 -16.67
C ALA A 97 4.77 16.54 -17.05
N GLY A 98 5.74 15.72 -17.54
CA GLY A 98 5.56 14.30 -17.77
C GLY A 98 5.60 13.85 -19.24
N ALA A 99 5.90 14.75 -20.19
CA ALA A 99 6.21 14.33 -21.56
C ALA A 99 7.47 13.45 -21.56
N GLN A 100 7.44 12.34 -22.30
CA GLN A 100 8.56 11.41 -22.37
C GLN A 100 9.70 11.89 -23.27
N ASP A 101 9.38 12.63 -24.30
CA ASP A 101 10.35 13.27 -25.20
C ASP A 101 9.65 14.37 -25.99
N TYR A 102 10.45 15.17 -26.72
CA TYR A 102 9.97 16.08 -27.75
C TYR A 102 10.77 15.93 -29.03
N VAL A 103 10.14 16.20 -30.18
CA VAL A 103 10.73 16.12 -31.50
C VAL A 103 10.37 17.36 -32.28
N LEU A 104 11.40 18.03 -32.85
CA LEU A 104 11.18 19.16 -33.74
C LEU A 104 10.72 18.68 -35.13
N LYS A 105 9.72 19.34 -35.73
CA LYS A 105 9.16 19.02 -37.06
C LYS A 105 10.20 19.07 -38.17
N ASP A 106 11.27 19.84 -38.00
CA ASP A 106 12.44 19.88 -38.91
C ASP A 106 13.41 18.70 -38.72
N ARG A 107 13.26 17.91 -37.65
CA ARG A 107 14.12 16.79 -37.28
C ARG A 107 13.39 15.48 -37.07
N LEU A 108 12.39 15.19 -37.91
CA LEU A 108 11.54 14.00 -37.79
C LEU A 108 12.28 12.65 -37.89
N ALA A 109 13.54 12.64 -38.32
CA ALA A 109 14.40 11.45 -38.23
C ALA A 109 14.57 10.94 -36.79
N ARG A 110 14.39 11.81 -35.77
CA ARG A 110 14.40 11.44 -34.34
C ARG A 110 13.09 10.80 -33.86
N LEU A 111 11.98 10.97 -34.59
CA LEU A 111 10.65 10.55 -34.10
C LEU A 111 10.59 9.04 -33.79
N GLY A 112 11.06 8.21 -34.70
CA GLY A 112 11.08 6.77 -34.48
C GLY A 112 11.86 6.36 -33.23
N PRO A 113 13.13 6.72 -33.10
CA PRO A 113 13.90 6.51 -31.87
C PRO A 113 13.23 7.05 -30.60
N ALA A 114 12.65 8.26 -30.65
CA ALA A 114 11.96 8.87 -29.52
C ALA A 114 10.73 8.05 -29.07
N VAL A 115 9.91 7.62 -30.03
CA VAL A 115 8.73 6.78 -29.77
C VAL A 115 9.12 5.42 -29.16
N VAL A 116 10.13 4.76 -29.74
CA VAL A 116 10.61 3.48 -29.19
C VAL A 116 11.11 3.64 -27.76
N ALA A 117 11.96 4.64 -27.52
CA ALA A 117 12.49 4.91 -26.18
C ALA A 117 11.40 5.31 -25.16
N ALA A 118 10.37 6.04 -25.59
CA ALA A 118 9.24 6.42 -24.75
C ALA A 118 8.41 5.20 -24.34
N ILE A 119 8.11 4.31 -25.28
CA ILE A 119 7.37 3.07 -25.03
C ILE A 119 8.19 2.12 -24.14
N GLU A 120 9.49 1.96 -24.40
CA GLU A 120 10.35 1.11 -23.57
C GLU A 120 10.41 1.60 -22.12
N ARG A 121 10.54 2.92 -21.90
CA ARG A 121 10.51 3.51 -20.55
C ARG A 121 9.18 3.31 -19.87
N ALA A 122 8.06 3.57 -20.55
CA ALA A 122 6.72 3.35 -19.99
C ALA A 122 6.49 1.88 -19.62
N ASN A 123 6.89 0.95 -20.48
CA ASN A 123 6.80 -0.49 -20.23
C ASN A 123 7.70 -0.94 -19.06
N ALA A 124 8.92 -0.41 -18.96
CA ALA A 124 9.83 -0.73 -17.86
C ALA A 124 9.26 -0.21 -16.52
N GLN A 125 8.71 1.00 -16.50
CA GLN A 125 8.07 1.56 -15.32
C GLN A 125 6.82 0.77 -14.89
N ALA A 126 5.96 0.38 -15.86
CA ALA A 126 4.79 -0.44 -15.58
C ALA A 126 5.18 -1.80 -14.98
N ARG A 127 6.18 -2.47 -15.57
CA ARG A 127 6.71 -3.75 -15.05
C ARG A 127 7.29 -3.59 -13.64
N ALA A 128 8.07 -2.54 -13.39
CA ALA A 128 8.63 -2.29 -12.06
C ALA A 128 7.54 -2.12 -10.99
N LEU A 129 6.43 -1.41 -11.32
CA LEU A 129 5.29 -1.26 -10.44
C LEU A 129 4.55 -2.60 -10.20
N GLU A 130 4.35 -3.38 -11.25
CA GLU A 130 3.75 -4.72 -11.14
C GLU A 130 4.61 -5.67 -10.31
N ASP A 131 5.92 -5.69 -10.53
CA ASP A 131 6.85 -6.53 -9.77
C ASP A 131 6.92 -6.11 -8.30
N ALA A 132 6.91 -4.80 -8.02
CA ALA A 132 6.85 -4.29 -6.64
C ALA A 132 5.54 -4.69 -5.94
N ALA A 133 4.40 -4.56 -6.62
CA ALA A 133 3.11 -4.99 -6.09
C ALA A 133 3.05 -6.51 -5.85
N ARG A 134 3.61 -7.30 -6.77
CA ARG A 134 3.71 -8.77 -6.65
C ARG A 134 4.60 -9.17 -5.48
N LEU A 135 5.77 -8.54 -5.34
CA LEU A 135 6.70 -8.81 -4.24
C LEU A 135 6.05 -8.48 -2.89
N LYS A 136 5.36 -7.34 -2.80
CA LYS A 136 4.60 -6.94 -1.62
C LYS A 136 3.52 -7.97 -1.28
N GLY A 137 2.75 -8.43 -2.27
CA GLY A 137 1.74 -9.49 -2.08
C GLY A 137 2.34 -10.82 -1.60
N ALA A 138 3.47 -11.25 -2.17
CA ALA A 138 4.19 -12.44 -1.75
C ALA A 138 4.71 -12.33 -0.31
N PHE A 139 5.25 -11.17 0.07
CA PHE A 139 5.69 -10.88 1.43
C PHE A 139 4.57 -11.06 2.45
N PHE A 140 3.39 -10.46 2.21
CA PHE A 140 2.23 -10.66 3.10
C PHE A 140 1.75 -12.11 3.15
N SER A 141 1.78 -12.80 2.02
CA SER A 141 1.42 -14.22 1.98
C SER A 141 2.37 -15.09 2.82
N CYS A 142 3.67 -14.77 2.83
CA CYS A 142 4.64 -15.43 3.70
C CYS A 142 4.35 -15.17 5.19
N ILE A 143 4.07 -13.93 5.57
CA ILE A 143 3.67 -13.60 6.94
C ILE A 143 2.44 -14.39 7.36
N GLN A 144 1.40 -14.42 6.53
CA GLN A 144 0.19 -15.19 6.80
C GLN A 144 0.46 -16.70 6.93
N ALA A 145 1.33 -17.26 6.09
CA ALA A 145 1.69 -18.67 6.18
C ALA A 145 2.42 -18.99 7.49
N ILE A 146 3.37 -18.13 7.93
CA ILE A 146 4.05 -18.27 9.22
C ILE A 146 3.04 -18.18 10.37
N THR A 147 2.18 -17.17 10.37
CA THR A 147 1.14 -16.96 11.37
C THR A 147 0.20 -18.18 11.45
N ARG A 148 -0.25 -18.68 10.31
CA ARG A 148 -1.11 -19.87 10.25
C ARG A 148 -0.43 -21.13 10.79
N THR A 149 0.88 -21.26 10.59
CA THR A 149 1.65 -22.38 11.19
C THR A 149 1.62 -22.30 12.71
N MET A 150 1.64 -21.09 13.27
CA MET A 150 1.50 -20.87 14.72
C MET A 150 0.11 -21.22 15.21
N GLU A 151 -0.94 -20.81 14.49
CA GLU A 151 -2.33 -21.12 14.82
C GLU A 151 -2.62 -22.63 14.82
N LEU A 152 -1.91 -23.44 14.02
CA LEU A 152 -2.03 -24.90 14.05
C LEU A 152 -1.56 -25.52 15.37
N ARG A 153 -0.68 -24.84 16.12
CA ARG A 153 -0.21 -25.28 17.44
C ARG A 153 -1.08 -24.78 18.59
N ASP A 154 -1.75 -23.65 18.37
CA ASP A 154 -2.71 -23.06 19.31
C ASP A 154 -4.10 -23.01 18.64
N PRO A 155 -4.90 -24.09 18.73
CA PRO A 155 -6.21 -24.14 18.08
C PRO A 155 -7.18 -23.04 18.51
N TYR A 156 -6.84 -22.29 19.58
CA TYR A 156 -7.66 -21.21 20.11
C TYR A 156 -7.43 -19.88 19.38
N THR A 157 -6.40 -19.80 18.56
CA THR A 157 -6.02 -18.57 17.84
C THR A 157 -6.34 -18.61 16.34
N ALA A 158 -7.10 -19.61 15.87
CA ALA A 158 -7.46 -19.69 14.45
C ALA A 158 -8.13 -18.40 13.96
N GLY A 159 -7.44 -17.68 13.06
CA GLY A 159 -7.85 -16.40 12.51
C GLY A 159 -7.79 -15.22 13.49
N HIS A 160 -7.32 -15.41 14.71
CA HIS A 160 -7.17 -14.36 15.73
C HIS A 160 -6.26 -13.24 15.22
N GLN A 161 -5.04 -13.58 14.78
CA GLN A 161 -4.07 -12.61 14.32
C GLN A 161 -4.57 -11.79 13.14
N ALA A 162 -5.32 -12.42 12.24
CA ALA A 162 -5.94 -11.73 11.11
C ALA A 162 -6.99 -10.71 11.59
N ARG A 163 -7.85 -11.10 12.52
CA ARG A 163 -8.88 -10.21 13.10
C ARG A 163 -8.24 -9.08 13.91
N VAL A 164 -7.24 -9.37 14.74
CA VAL A 164 -6.46 -8.33 15.45
C VAL A 164 -5.84 -7.35 14.45
N GLY A 165 -5.27 -7.85 13.34
CA GLY A 165 -4.73 -7.01 12.27
C GLY A 165 -5.75 -6.07 11.64
N VAL A 166 -6.98 -6.53 11.42
CA VAL A 166 -8.09 -5.70 10.91
C VAL A 166 -8.47 -4.62 11.91
N ILE A 167 -8.68 -5.01 13.18
CA ILE A 167 -9.09 -4.09 14.26
C ILE A 167 -7.99 -3.05 14.51
N ALA A 168 -6.74 -3.48 14.68
CA ALA A 168 -5.61 -2.60 14.90
C ALA A 168 -5.42 -1.58 13.75
N SER A 169 -5.59 -2.03 12.50
CA SER A 169 -5.55 -1.14 11.34
C SER A 169 -6.70 -0.14 11.32
N ALA A 170 -7.88 -0.52 11.80
CA ALA A 170 -9.03 0.41 11.93
C ALA A 170 -8.74 1.47 13.00
N ILE A 171 -8.26 1.06 14.18
CA ILE A 171 -7.85 1.98 15.24
C ILE A 171 -6.76 2.95 14.74
N ALA A 172 -5.74 2.43 14.03
CA ALA A 172 -4.66 3.25 13.50
C ALA A 172 -5.15 4.29 12.46
N ARG A 173 -6.16 3.95 11.63
CA ARG A 173 -6.81 4.90 10.71
C ARG A 173 -7.60 5.97 11.47
N GLU A 174 -8.34 5.60 12.50
CA GLU A 174 -9.09 6.53 13.34
C GLU A 174 -8.18 7.52 14.07
N LEU A 175 -6.96 7.07 14.41
CA LEU A 175 -5.90 7.92 14.97
C LEU A 175 -5.17 8.74 13.89
N ALA A 176 -5.62 8.73 12.64
CA ALA A 176 -5.03 9.42 11.50
C ALA A 176 -3.54 9.15 11.30
N LEU A 177 -3.08 7.91 11.56
CA LEU A 177 -1.72 7.52 11.25
C LEU A 177 -1.50 7.46 9.73
N GLU A 178 -0.27 7.75 9.30
CA GLU A 178 0.12 7.66 7.90
C GLU A 178 -0.09 6.24 7.34
N PRO A 179 -0.47 6.10 6.05
CA PRO A 179 -0.78 4.80 5.44
C PRO A 179 0.32 3.74 5.63
N GLU A 180 1.59 4.16 5.57
CA GLU A 180 2.73 3.27 5.79
C GLU A 180 2.79 2.76 7.24
N ARG A 181 2.50 3.61 8.22
CA ARG A 181 2.44 3.21 9.64
C ARG A 181 1.29 2.26 9.91
N ILE A 182 0.13 2.48 9.28
CA ILE A 182 -1.03 1.57 9.36
C ILE A 182 -0.65 0.18 8.84
N GLU A 183 0.12 0.11 7.76
CA GLU A 183 0.63 -1.15 7.24
C GLU A 183 1.59 -1.84 8.21
N GLY A 184 2.47 -1.07 8.85
CA GLY A 184 3.33 -1.56 9.94
C GLY A 184 2.54 -2.14 11.11
N VAL A 185 1.50 -1.44 11.57
CA VAL A 185 0.57 -1.94 12.60
C VAL A 185 -0.05 -3.27 12.19
N ARG A 186 -0.50 -3.39 10.95
CA ARG A 186 -1.09 -4.62 10.42
C ARG A 186 -0.09 -5.79 10.46
N VAL A 187 1.15 -5.57 10.02
CA VAL A 187 2.22 -6.59 10.09
C VAL A 187 2.52 -6.97 11.53
N GLY A 188 2.74 -6.00 12.41
CA GLY A 188 2.98 -6.23 13.83
C GLY A 188 1.86 -7.02 14.49
N ALA A 189 0.60 -6.67 14.21
CA ALA A 189 -0.58 -7.37 14.71
C ALA A 189 -0.69 -8.82 14.22
N HIS A 190 -0.32 -9.08 12.95
CA HIS A 190 -0.27 -10.46 12.45
C HIS A 190 0.81 -11.30 13.13
N MET A 191 1.88 -10.69 13.59
CA MET A 191 3.06 -11.38 14.11
C MET A 191 3.22 -11.26 15.64
N HIS A 192 2.35 -10.51 16.34
CA HIS A 192 2.54 -10.19 17.76
C HIS A 192 2.78 -11.42 18.64
N ASP A 193 2.16 -12.51 18.30
CA ASP A 193 2.19 -13.76 19.04
C ASP A 193 3.21 -14.80 18.51
N ILE A 194 4.07 -14.44 17.55
CA ILE A 194 5.00 -15.40 16.91
C ILE A 194 5.88 -16.14 17.91
N GLY A 195 6.23 -15.52 19.02
CA GLY A 195 7.04 -16.13 20.07
C GLY A 195 6.34 -17.26 20.85
N LYS A 196 5.02 -17.43 20.72
CA LYS A 196 4.29 -18.58 21.29
C LYS A 196 4.75 -19.92 20.72
N ILE A 197 5.56 -19.92 19.63
CA ILE A 197 6.19 -21.12 19.09
C ILE A 197 7.03 -21.86 20.14
N SER A 198 7.62 -21.14 21.07
CA SER A 198 8.44 -21.69 22.15
C SER A 198 7.63 -22.26 23.33
N VAL A 199 6.34 -21.91 23.42
CA VAL A 199 5.49 -22.36 24.51
C VAL A 199 5.02 -23.80 24.24
N PRO A 200 5.18 -24.76 25.20
CA PRO A 200 4.63 -26.09 25.04
C PRO A 200 3.12 -26.09 24.80
N SER A 201 2.66 -26.92 23.84
CA SER A 201 1.25 -26.99 23.48
C SER A 201 0.36 -27.39 24.65
N GLU A 202 0.87 -28.19 25.57
CA GLU A 202 0.16 -28.63 26.81
C GLU A 202 -0.16 -27.44 27.73
N ILE A 203 0.64 -26.36 27.67
CA ILE A 203 0.37 -25.13 28.41
C ILE A 203 -0.63 -24.27 27.65
N LEU A 204 -0.43 -24.11 26.33
CA LEU A 204 -1.33 -23.30 25.49
C LEU A 204 -2.75 -23.83 25.46
N THR A 205 -2.90 -25.17 25.42
CA THR A 205 -4.21 -25.83 25.30
C THR A 205 -4.83 -26.27 26.63
N ARG A 206 -4.19 -25.96 27.76
CA ARG A 206 -4.65 -26.38 29.07
C ARG A 206 -6.00 -25.77 29.42
N PRO A 207 -7.02 -26.59 29.75
CA PRO A 207 -8.26 -26.07 30.29
C PRO A 207 -8.11 -25.60 31.73
N GLY A 208 -8.53 -24.37 32.02
CA GLY A 208 -8.55 -23.82 33.38
C GLY A 208 -7.42 -22.84 33.68
N LYS A 209 -7.15 -22.58 34.96
CA LYS A 209 -6.15 -21.60 35.39
C LYS A 209 -4.75 -22.18 35.31
N LEU A 210 -3.84 -21.41 34.76
CA LEU A 210 -2.40 -21.69 34.72
C LEU A 210 -1.77 -21.48 36.11
N THR A 211 -0.77 -22.29 36.42
CA THR A 211 0.12 -22.01 37.56
C THR A 211 0.99 -20.79 37.29
N ALA A 212 1.55 -20.21 38.33
CA ALA A 212 2.46 -19.06 38.19
C ALA A 212 3.68 -19.38 37.29
N ALA A 213 4.21 -20.60 37.36
CA ALA A 213 5.32 -21.05 36.51
C ALA A 213 4.92 -21.17 35.04
N GLU A 214 3.77 -21.75 34.75
CA GLU A 214 3.24 -21.85 33.37
C GLU A 214 2.94 -20.46 32.79
N TYR A 215 2.36 -19.58 33.58
CA TYR A 215 2.11 -18.19 33.15
C TYR A 215 3.40 -17.41 32.87
N ALA A 216 4.47 -17.67 33.67
CA ALA A 216 5.79 -17.09 33.40
C ALA A 216 6.35 -17.56 32.04
N ILE A 217 6.14 -18.82 31.66
CA ILE A 217 6.52 -19.34 30.34
C ILE A 217 5.76 -18.61 29.24
N ILE A 218 4.44 -18.41 29.40
CA ILE A 218 3.68 -17.65 28.39
C ILE A 218 4.19 -16.22 28.29
N LYS A 219 4.50 -15.56 29.41
CA LYS A 219 5.01 -14.18 29.42
C LYS A 219 6.33 -13.98 28.68
N SER A 220 7.07 -15.04 28.35
CA SER A 220 8.32 -14.91 27.58
C SER A 220 8.09 -14.75 26.07
N HIS A 221 6.86 -15.00 25.56
CA HIS A 221 6.64 -14.96 24.12
C HIS A 221 6.90 -13.61 23.45
N PRO A 222 6.67 -12.42 24.06
CA PRO A 222 6.99 -11.17 23.41
C PRO A 222 8.49 -10.98 23.17
N GLU A 223 9.31 -11.38 24.15
CA GLU A 223 10.77 -11.32 24.04
C GLU A 223 11.29 -12.33 23.01
N ILE A 224 10.79 -13.56 23.04
CA ILE A 224 11.15 -14.59 22.04
C ILE A 224 10.68 -14.17 20.65
N GLY A 225 9.48 -13.62 20.54
CA GLY A 225 8.96 -13.10 19.27
C GLY A 225 9.81 -11.97 18.71
N HIS A 226 10.27 -11.05 19.56
CA HIS A 226 11.23 -10.02 19.19
C HIS A 226 12.52 -10.66 18.65
N ASP A 227 13.09 -11.64 19.37
CA ASP A 227 14.34 -12.29 18.97
C ASP A 227 14.24 -13.05 17.64
N ILE A 228 13.07 -13.60 17.33
CA ILE A 228 12.81 -14.26 16.04
C ILE A 228 12.89 -13.27 14.86
N VAL A 229 12.43 -12.04 15.07
CA VAL A 229 12.25 -11.10 13.96
C VAL A 229 13.20 -9.90 13.96
N LYS A 230 14.02 -9.70 15.00
CA LYS A 230 14.89 -8.51 15.18
C LYS A 230 15.89 -8.28 14.04
N ASP A 231 16.32 -9.36 13.39
CA ASP A 231 17.29 -9.32 12.29
C ASP A 231 16.61 -9.24 10.90
N VAL A 232 15.27 -9.21 10.85
CA VAL A 232 14.52 -9.00 9.61
C VAL A 232 14.42 -7.50 9.34
N ASP A 233 14.89 -7.08 8.18
CA ASP A 233 14.86 -5.66 7.77
C ASP A 233 13.43 -5.24 7.33
N PHE A 234 12.59 -5.02 8.33
CA PHE A 234 11.27 -4.45 8.12
C PHE A 234 11.36 -2.92 7.98
N PRO A 235 10.58 -2.29 7.10
CA PRO A 235 10.50 -0.82 7.05
C PRO A 235 9.79 -0.21 8.27
N TRP A 236 9.29 -1.05 9.18
CA TRP A 236 8.59 -0.66 10.41
C TRP A 236 9.20 -1.32 11.62
N PRO A 237 9.04 -0.77 12.82
CA PRO A 237 9.62 -1.32 14.06
C PRO A 237 8.84 -2.57 14.57
N VAL A 238 8.65 -3.57 13.70
CA VAL A 238 7.84 -4.78 13.99
C VAL A 238 8.35 -5.53 15.21
N ALA A 239 9.67 -5.68 15.36
CA ALA A 239 10.25 -6.35 16.51
C ALA A 239 9.85 -5.67 17.84
N ARG A 240 9.87 -4.32 17.88
CA ARG A 240 9.39 -3.57 19.05
C ARG A 240 7.89 -3.73 19.27
N MET A 241 7.08 -3.70 18.21
CA MET A 241 5.63 -3.93 18.34
C MET A 241 5.34 -5.27 19.00
N ILE A 242 6.05 -6.33 18.58
CA ILE A 242 5.94 -7.68 19.14
C ILE A 242 6.38 -7.71 20.59
N LYS A 243 7.49 -7.05 20.93
CA LYS A 243 8.01 -7.05 22.30
C LYS A 243 7.09 -6.31 23.27
N GLU A 244 6.51 -5.18 22.81
CA GLU A 244 5.86 -4.20 23.67
C GLU A 244 4.32 -4.35 23.75
N HIS A 245 3.69 -5.26 22.99
CA HIS A 245 2.22 -5.34 22.93
C HIS A 245 1.54 -5.77 24.24
N HIS A 246 2.27 -6.30 25.18
CA HIS A 246 1.80 -6.59 26.54
C HIS A 246 2.31 -5.62 27.61
N GLU A 247 3.00 -4.55 27.18
CA GLU A 247 3.29 -3.44 28.09
C GLU A 247 2.01 -2.67 28.44
N ARG A 248 2.04 -2.00 29.59
CA ARG A 248 0.92 -1.25 30.12
C ARG A 248 1.33 0.18 30.39
N VAL A 249 0.46 1.13 30.12
CA VAL A 249 0.79 2.55 30.31
C VAL A 249 1.10 2.89 31.76
N ASP A 250 0.67 2.07 32.74
CA ASP A 250 1.00 2.20 34.17
C ASP A 250 2.36 1.55 34.55
N GLY A 251 3.11 1.00 33.59
CA GLY A 251 4.41 0.37 33.83
C GLY A 251 4.35 -1.00 34.51
N LYS A 252 3.19 -1.62 34.62
CA LYS A 252 3.01 -2.95 35.23
C LYS A 252 2.86 -4.06 34.19
N GLY A 253 3.19 -3.75 32.93
CA GLY A 253 3.23 -4.69 31.83
C GLY A 253 4.45 -5.59 31.83
N TYR A 254 4.72 -6.23 30.72
CA TYR A 254 5.88 -7.08 30.49
C TYR A 254 6.27 -7.06 29.01
N PRO A 255 7.54 -7.35 28.63
CA PRO A 255 8.62 -7.89 29.48
C PRO A 255 9.42 -6.82 30.22
N ASP A 256 9.50 -5.57 29.72
CA ASP A 256 10.44 -4.56 30.21
C ASP A 256 9.83 -3.62 31.29
N GLY A 257 8.50 -3.63 31.45
CA GLY A 257 7.77 -2.73 32.34
C GLY A 257 7.80 -1.26 31.88
N LEU A 258 7.74 -1.06 30.56
CA LEU A 258 7.67 0.27 29.97
C LEU A 258 6.36 0.97 30.34
N ALA A 259 6.40 2.32 30.45
CA ALA A 259 5.25 3.13 30.85
C ALA A 259 5.00 4.28 29.88
N GLY A 260 3.73 4.61 29.70
CA GLY A 260 3.29 5.78 28.89
C GLY A 260 3.90 5.79 27.49
N ASP A 261 4.52 6.91 27.12
CA ASP A 261 5.09 7.13 25.78
C ASP A 261 6.41 6.38 25.51
N ALA A 262 6.97 5.70 26.52
CA ALA A 262 8.08 4.78 26.27
C ALA A 262 7.65 3.54 25.46
N ILE A 263 6.35 3.19 25.51
CA ILE A 263 5.75 2.13 24.72
C ILE A 263 5.42 2.69 23.33
N LEU A 264 5.81 1.97 22.30
CA LEU A 264 5.52 2.33 20.92
C LEU A 264 3.99 2.48 20.70
N LEU A 265 3.56 3.55 20.03
CA LEU A 265 2.12 3.78 19.79
C LEU A 265 1.46 2.60 19.08
N GLU A 266 2.13 2.04 18.09
CA GLU A 266 1.68 0.88 17.34
C GLU A 266 1.46 -0.36 18.25
N ALA A 267 2.33 -0.57 19.24
CA ALA A 267 2.15 -1.64 20.21
C ALA A 267 0.97 -1.36 21.15
N ARG A 268 0.76 -0.08 21.57
CA ARG A 268 -0.41 0.34 22.35
C ARG A 268 -1.72 0.13 21.57
N VAL A 269 -1.71 0.33 20.26
CA VAL A 269 -2.86 0.04 19.35
C VAL A 269 -3.11 -1.47 19.28
N ILE A 270 -2.06 -2.28 19.10
CA ILE A 270 -2.17 -3.75 19.03
C ILE A 270 -2.72 -4.29 20.35
N ALA A 271 -2.26 -3.79 21.51
CA ALA A 271 -2.74 -4.22 22.81
C ALA A 271 -4.26 -4.05 23.00
N VAL A 272 -4.83 -2.95 22.54
CA VAL A 272 -6.29 -2.72 22.58
C VAL A 272 -7.03 -3.66 21.64
N ALA A 273 -6.52 -3.82 20.42
CA ALA A 273 -7.13 -4.70 19.41
C ALA A 273 -7.10 -6.17 19.85
N ASP A 274 -5.97 -6.64 20.40
CA ASP A 274 -5.79 -8.01 20.88
C ASP A 274 -6.80 -8.33 22.00
N VAL A 275 -6.87 -7.47 23.02
CA VAL A 275 -7.78 -7.69 24.14
C VAL A 275 -9.25 -7.66 23.72
N TYR A 276 -9.63 -6.73 22.86
CA TYR A 276 -10.99 -6.66 22.34
C TYR A 276 -11.36 -7.94 21.56
N GLU A 277 -10.51 -8.37 20.62
CA GLU A 277 -10.70 -9.60 19.86
C GLU A 277 -10.74 -10.83 20.80
N ALA A 278 -9.77 -10.92 21.71
CA ALA A 278 -9.71 -12.03 22.65
C ALA A 278 -10.95 -12.15 23.53
N MET A 279 -11.63 -11.06 23.85
CA MET A 279 -12.87 -11.08 24.65
C MET A 279 -14.11 -11.38 23.80
N THR A 280 -14.19 -10.88 22.59
CA THR A 280 -15.37 -10.97 21.71
C THR A 280 -15.37 -12.19 20.79
N ALA A 281 -14.22 -12.87 20.60
CA ALA A 281 -14.15 -14.09 19.83
C ALA A 281 -14.60 -15.32 20.61
N HIS A 282 -15.21 -16.27 19.88
CA HIS A 282 -15.55 -17.56 20.42
C HIS A 282 -14.28 -18.40 20.60
N ARG A 283 -14.07 -18.95 21.78
CA ARG A 283 -12.95 -19.88 22.07
C ARG A 283 -13.52 -21.22 22.53
N PRO A 284 -12.86 -22.37 22.25
CA PRO A 284 -13.43 -23.70 22.56
C PRO A 284 -13.85 -23.91 24.01
N TYR A 285 -13.23 -23.21 24.96
CA TYR A 285 -13.58 -23.31 26.39
C TYR A 285 -14.32 -22.09 26.93
N ARG A 286 -14.60 -21.09 26.09
CA ARG A 286 -15.29 -19.86 26.50
C ARG A 286 -16.11 -19.31 25.35
N ALA A 287 -17.39 -19.19 25.53
CA ALA A 287 -18.24 -18.44 24.61
C ALA A 287 -17.74 -17.00 24.47
N ALA A 288 -17.96 -16.40 23.29
CA ALA A 288 -17.75 -14.97 23.08
C ALA A 288 -18.47 -14.19 24.18
N LEU A 289 -17.77 -13.23 24.76
CA LEU A 289 -18.42 -12.27 25.66
C LEU A 289 -19.22 -11.26 24.85
N PRO A 290 -20.32 -10.72 25.41
CA PRO A 290 -21.00 -9.59 24.78
C PRO A 290 -20.03 -8.44 24.52
N ILE A 291 -20.19 -7.76 23.40
CA ILE A 291 -19.35 -6.62 23.00
C ILE A 291 -19.25 -5.58 24.12
N GLU A 292 -20.38 -5.27 24.76
CA GLU A 292 -20.43 -4.30 25.86
C GLU A 292 -19.49 -4.65 27.02
N VAL A 293 -19.33 -5.95 27.32
CA VAL A 293 -18.41 -6.39 28.39
C VAL A 293 -16.96 -6.10 28.01
N ALA A 294 -16.59 -6.27 26.73
CA ALA A 294 -15.27 -5.94 26.24
C ALA A 294 -15.03 -4.42 26.24
N LEU A 295 -16.04 -3.64 25.82
CA LEU A 295 -15.95 -2.18 25.84
C LEU A 295 -15.86 -1.64 27.28
N ASP A 296 -16.61 -2.19 28.21
CA ASP A 296 -16.53 -1.80 29.62
C ASP A 296 -15.17 -2.16 30.23
N TYR A 297 -14.58 -3.29 29.84
CA TYR A 297 -13.23 -3.63 30.25
C TYR A 297 -12.20 -2.60 29.74
N LEU A 298 -12.30 -2.21 28.47
CA LEU A 298 -11.42 -1.19 27.91
C LEU A 298 -11.61 0.17 28.60
N ARG A 299 -12.85 0.62 28.81
CA ARG A 299 -13.18 1.88 29.53
C ARG A 299 -12.61 1.90 30.95
N ASN A 300 -12.79 0.81 31.71
CA ASN A 300 -12.36 0.72 33.10
C ASN A 300 -10.82 0.65 33.24
N ASN A 301 -10.12 0.23 32.20
CA ASN A 301 -8.65 0.14 32.19
C ASN A 301 -7.98 1.22 31.35
N ARG A 302 -8.74 2.21 30.88
CA ARG A 302 -8.25 3.37 30.13
C ARG A 302 -7.32 4.22 31.03
N GLY A 303 -6.14 4.54 30.53
CA GLY A 303 -5.12 5.32 31.27
C GLY A 303 -4.37 4.51 32.35
N THR A 304 -4.64 3.21 32.47
CA THR A 304 -3.92 2.30 33.38
C THR A 304 -3.29 1.13 32.61
N HIS A 305 -4.09 0.22 32.08
CA HIS A 305 -3.59 -0.84 31.20
C HIS A 305 -3.37 -0.31 29.79
N PHE A 306 -4.33 0.44 29.27
CA PHE A 306 -4.37 0.86 27.87
C PHE A 306 -4.23 2.37 27.74
N ASP A 307 -3.60 2.78 26.64
CA ASP A 307 -3.53 4.17 26.23
C ASP A 307 -4.95 4.70 25.94
N PRO A 308 -5.29 5.88 26.46
CA PRO A 308 -6.58 6.52 26.19
C PRO A 308 -6.91 6.70 24.71
N GLN A 309 -5.93 7.04 23.86
CA GLN A 309 -6.17 7.34 22.46
C GLN A 309 -6.64 6.10 21.66
N PRO A 310 -5.95 4.95 21.67
CA PRO A 310 -6.45 3.72 21.03
C PRO A 310 -7.77 3.22 21.61
N VAL A 311 -8.00 3.38 22.93
CA VAL A 311 -9.28 3.00 23.55
C VAL A 311 -10.41 3.85 23.01
N ASP A 312 -10.25 5.18 23.00
CA ASP A 312 -11.29 6.11 22.51
C ASP A 312 -11.60 5.85 21.03
N ALA A 313 -10.56 5.62 20.21
CA ALA A 313 -10.72 5.25 18.80
C ALA A 313 -11.50 3.92 18.65
N MET A 314 -11.21 2.90 19.45
CA MET A 314 -11.94 1.64 19.42
C MET A 314 -13.41 1.80 19.79
N LEU A 315 -13.71 2.57 20.84
CA LEU A 315 -15.08 2.83 21.27
C LEU A 315 -15.89 3.54 20.16
N GLU A 316 -15.28 4.47 19.46
CA GLU A 316 -15.90 5.19 18.35
C GLU A 316 -16.16 4.28 17.13
N LEU A 317 -15.20 3.42 16.78
CA LEU A 317 -15.36 2.45 15.69
C LEU A 317 -16.54 1.49 15.93
N VAL A 318 -16.66 0.95 17.15
CA VAL A 318 -17.79 0.08 17.48
C VAL A 318 -19.12 0.85 17.48
N ARG A 319 -19.15 2.11 17.96
CA ARG A 319 -20.34 2.95 17.90
C ARG A 319 -20.82 3.15 16.45
N ARG A 320 -19.92 3.22 15.48
CA ARG A 320 -20.22 3.36 14.04
C ARG A 320 -20.45 2.03 13.34
N CYS A 321 -20.33 0.89 14.03
CA CYS A 321 -20.42 -0.46 13.46
C CYS A 321 -19.38 -0.73 12.36
N GLU A 322 -18.15 -0.22 12.52
CA GLU A 322 -17.07 -0.38 11.56
C GLU A 322 -16.09 -1.50 11.92
N VAL A 323 -16.24 -2.11 13.09
CA VAL A 323 -15.49 -3.26 13.60
C VAL A 323 -16.39 -4.17 14.44
#